data_90c33102274589920119669282e17faa
#
_entry.id   90c33102274589920119669282e17faa
#
_cell.length_a   1.000
_cell.length_b   1.000
_cell.length_c   1.000
_cell.angle_alpha   90.00
_cell.angle_beta   90.00
_cell.angle_gamma   90.00
#
_symmetry.space_group_name_H-M   'P 1'
#
loop_
_entity.id
_entity.type
_entity.pdbx_description
1 polymer ?
#
loop_
_entity_poly.entity_id
_entity_poly.type
_entity_poly.pdbx_seq_one_letter_code
_entity_poly.pdbx_strand_id
1 'polypeptide(L)'
;MASKTYKIGVVGNRDAILPFRLIGFQTFPVTGAAEVVNVLRRLSREDFAIIYLTEDVAAEIPETLAYYDKQVLPAIILIPTHKGIM
;
A
#
# COMPACT_ATOMS: atom_id res chain seq x y z
N MET A 1 -3.21 29.39 9.16
CA MET A 1 -3.96 28.26 8.65
C MET A 1 -3.08 27.03 8.47
N ALA A 2 -3.50 25.93 9.04
CA ALA A 2 -2.72 24.72 8.94
C ALA A 2 -2.97 24.04 7.60
N SER A 3 -1.92 23.67 6.91
CA SER A 3 -2.07 22.87 5.71
C SER A 3 -2.17 21.41 6.10
N LYS A 4 -2.93 20.68 5.33
CA LYS A 4 -3.11 19.25 5.57
C LYS A 4 -1.85 18.50 5.16
N THR A 5 -1.39 17.63 6.01
CA THR A 5 -0.22 16.81 5.73
C THR A 5 -0.67 15.42 5.30
N TYR A 6 -0.24 15.00 4.14
CA TYR A 6 -0.56 13.66 3.65
C TYR A 6 0.60 12.71 3.93
N LYS A 7 0.25 11.47 4.17
CA LYS A 7 1.22 10.45 4.53
C LYS A 7 1.48 9.49 3.37
N ILE A 8 2.60 8.81 3.45
CA ILE A 8 2.97 7.78 2.48
C ILE A 8 3.11 6.47 3.22
N GLY A 9 2.39 5.46 2.73
CA GLY A 9 2.43 4.13 3.33
C GLY A 9 2.99 3.10 2.38
N VAL A 10 3.53 2.03 2.95
CA VAL A 10 4.03 0.89 2.18
C VAL A 10 3.35 -0.36 2.71
N VAL A 11 2.67 -1.08 1.84
CA VAL A 11 1.88 -2.26 2.21
C VAL A 11 2.40 -3.47 1.47
N GLY A 12 2.60 -4.55 2.17
CA GLY A 12 3.05 -5.76 1.54
C GLY A 12 3.46 -6.81 2.54
N ASN A 13 4.05 -7.86 2.03
CA ASN A 13 4.62 -8.92 2.82
C ASN A 13 5.73 -8.36 3.70
N ARG A 14 5.83 -8.86 4.92
CA ARG A 14 6.76 -8.33 5.90
C ARG A 14 8.19 -8.20 5.37
N ASP A 15 8.68 -9.25 4.72
CA ASP A 15 10.06 -9.23 4.25
C ASP A 15 10.26 -8.25 3.11
N ALA A 16 9.26 -8.08 2.28
CA ALA A 16 9.35 -7.20 1.13
C ALA A 16 9.39 -5.74 1.52
N ILE A 17 8.70 -5.37 2.61
CA ILE A 17 8.58 -3.97 3.00
C ILE A 17 9.60 -3.55 4.05
N LEU A 18 10.34 -4.49 4.62
CA LEU A 18 11.29 -4.18 5.66
C LEU A 18 12.31 -3.09 5.28
N PRO A 19 12.89 -3.12 4.07
CA PRO A 19 13.83 -2.05 3.70
C PRO A 19 13.22 -0.66 3.77
N PHE A 20 11.93 -0.54 3.45
CA PHE A 20 11.27 0.76 3.49
C PHE A 20 11.10 1.25 4.91
N ARG A 21 10.85 0.33 5.83
CA ARG A 21 10.75 0.68 7.23
C ARG A 21 12.07 1.21 7.76
N LEU A 22 13.18 0.61 7.34
CA LEU A 22 14.49 1.00 7.81
C LEU A 22 14.88 2.41 7.37
N ILE A 23 14.30 2.89 6.29
CA ILE A 23 14.58 4.25 5.84
C ILE A 23 13.49 5.25 6.22
N GLY A 24 12.57 4.82 7.11
CA GLY A 24 11.65 5.78 7.72
C GLY A 24 10.24 5.82 7.18
N PHE A 25 9.88 4.97 6.24
CA PHE A 25 8.51 4.93 5.75
C PHE A 25 7.60 4.23 6.75
N GLN A 26 6.33 4.61 6.77
CA GLN A 26 5.33 3.88 7.53
C GLN A 26 4.99 2.61 6.76
N THR A 27 5.17 1.47 7.41
CA THR A 27 4.97 0.18 6.76
C THR A 27 3.87 -0.61 7.43
N PHE A 28 3.16 -1.40 6.63
CA PHE A 28 2.00 -2.16 7.09
C PHE A 28 2.09 -3.58 6.53
N PRO A 29 2.65 -4.52 7.30
CA PRO A 29 2.78 -5.89 6.82
C PRO A 29 1.43 -6.59 6.77
N VAL A 30 1.21 -7.34 5.71
CA VAL A 30 -0.04 -8.07 5.50
C VAL A 30 0.27 -9.48 5.02
N THR A 31 -0.66 -10.40 5.23
CA THR A 31 -0.46 -11.78 4.84
C THR A 31 -1.53 -12.35 3.93
N GLY A 32 -2.63 -11.68 3.73
CA GLY A 32 -3.69 -12.23 2.89
C GLY A 32 -4.56 -11.16 2.30
N ALA A 33 -5.39 -11.55 1.34
CA ALA A 33 -6.23 -10.61 0.62
C ALA A 33 -7.15 -9.81 1.55
N ALA A 34 -7.78 -10.48 2.50
CA ALA A 34 -8.69 -9.79 3.41
C ALA A 34 -7.97 -8.74 4.24
N GLU A 35 -6.77 -9.06 4.70
CA GLU A 35 -5.99 -8.13 5.50
C GLU A 35 -5.55 -6.93 4.68
N VAL A 36 -5.17 -7.17 3.42
CA VAL A 36 -4.78 -6.09 2.53
C VAL A 36 -5.92 -5.12 2.31
N VAL A 37 -7.10 -5.65 2.03
CA VAL A 37 -8.27 -4.80 1.80
C VAL A 37 -8.57 -3.96 3.03
N ASN A 38 -8.51 -4.56 4.20
CA ASN A 38 -8.78 -3.83 5.44
C ASN A 38 -7.77 -2.72 5.68
N VAL A 39 -6.50 -3.00 5.42
CA VAL A 39 -5.45 -2.00 5.60
C VAL A 39 -5.63 -0.85 4.61
N LEU A 40 -5.89 -1.15 3.35
CA LEU A 40 -6.10 -0.08 2.36
C LEU A 40 -7.28 0.79 2.74
N ARG A 41 -8.36 0.17 3.20
CA ARG A 41 -9.53 0.94 3.62
C ARG A 41 -9.21 1.85 4.79
N ARG A 42 -8.45 1.35 5.76
CA ARG A 42 -8.07 2.16 6.91
C ARG A 42 -7.17 3.32 6.50
N LEU A 43 -6.17 3.03 5.68
CA LEU A 43 -5.23 4.07 5.28
C LEU A 43 -5.89 5.15 4.45
N SER A 44 -6.88 4.78 3.63
CA SER A 44 -7.58 5.78 2.83
C SER A 44 -8.35 6.77 3.69
N ARG A 45 -8.67 6.40 4.92
CA ARG A 45 -9.35 7.29 5.87
C ARG A 45 -8.39 8.10 6.73
N GLU A 46 -7.11 7.78 6.70
CA GLU A 46 -6.12 8.38 7.58
C GLU A 46 -5.15 9.29 6.85
N ASP A 47 -5.59 9.89 5.76
CA ASP A 47 -4.82 10.89 5.02
C ASP A 47 -3.56 10.34 4.37
N PHE A 48 -3.58 9.10 3.97
CA PHE A 48 -2.49 8.55 3.17
C PHE A 48 -2.77 8.89 1.71
N ALA A 49 -1.93 9.72 1.15
CA ALA A 49 -2.08 10.15 -0.24
C ALA A 49 -1.45 9.17 -1.22
N ILE A 50 -0.39 8.50 -0.81
CA ILE A 50 0.31 7.54 -1.65
C ILE A 50 0.49 6.25 -0.88
N ILE A 51 0.14 5.14 -1.50
CA ILE A 51 0.33 3.82 -0.92
C ILE A 51 1.12 2.98 -1.91
N TYR A 52 2.32 2.59 -1.52
CA TYR A 52 3.11 1.65 -2.30
C TYR A 52 2.67 0.24 -1.91
N LEU A 53 2.32 -0.54 -2.89
CA LEU A 53 1.77 -1.88 -2.67
C LEU A 53 2.60 -2.88 -3.46
N THR A 54 3.05 -3.95 -2.80
CA THR A 54 3.84 -4.95 -3.50
C THR A 54 2.98 -5.71 -4.49
N GLU A 55 3.58 -6.09 -5.62
CA GLU A 55 2.82 -6.70 -6.72
C GLU A 55 2.20 -8.04 -6.37
N ASP A 56 2.88 -8.84 -5.57
CA ASP A 56 2.35 -10.15 -5.18
C ASP A 56 1.06 -10.02 -4.39
N VAL A 57 1.02 -9.04 -3.50
CA VAL A 57 -0.17 -8.78 -2.70
C VAL A 57 -1.26 -8.16 -3.57
N ALA A 58 -0.87 -7.26 -4.45
CA ALA A 58 -1.81 -6.59 -5.34
C ALA A 58 -2.54 -7.58 -6.25
N ALA A 59 -1.86 -8.63 -6.66
CA ALA A 59 -2.44 -9.63 -7.56
C ALA A 59 -3.64 -10.35 -6.93
N GLU A 60 -3.76 -10.31 -5.61
CA GLU A 60 -4.84 -10.98 -4.91
C GLU A 60 -6.08 -10.12 -4.76
N ILE A 61 -6.01 -8.84 -5.11
CA ILE A 61 -7.11 -7.91 -4.90
C ILE A 61 -7.41 -7.05 -6.12
N PRO A 62 -7.59 -7.65 -7.30
CA PRO A 62 -7.78 -6.84 -8.51
C PRO A 62 -9.01 -5.96 -8.47
N GLU A 63 -10.09 -6.42 -7.85
CA GLU A 63 -11.31 -5.63 -7.77
C GLU A 63 -11.13 -4.41 -6.85
N THR A 64 -10.43 -4.60 -5.77
CA THR A 64 -10.15 -3.49 -4.85
C THR A 64 -9.26 -2.45 -5.53
N LEU A 65 -8.28 -2.90 -6.28
CA LEU A 65 -7.42 -1.98 -7.01
C LEU A 65 -8.20 -1.19 -8.05
N ALA A 66 -9.13 -1.85 -8.73
CA ALA A 66 -9.97 -1.17 -9.72
C ALA A 66 -10.80 -0.06 -9.04
N TYR A 67 -11.27 -0.32 -7.83
CA TYR A 67 -12.00 0.68 -7.08
C TYR A 67 -11.14 1.91 -6.80
N TYR A 68 -9.94 1.70 -6.26
CA TYR A 68 -9.06 2.81 -5.92
C TYR A 68 -8.50 3.52 -7.15
N ASP A 69 -8.43 2.82 -8.27
CA ASP A 69 -7.95 3.41 -9.50
C ASP A 69 -8.84 4.57 -9.96
N LYS A 70 -10.09 4.56 -9.54
CA LYS A 70 -11.05 5.61 -9.88
C LYS A 70 -11.04 6.77 -8.88
N GLN A 71 -10.30 6.63 -7.80
CA GLN A 71 -10.22 7.65 -6.77
C GLN A 71 -9.05 8.58 -7.04
N VAL A 72 -9.19 9.85 -6.65
CA VAL A 72 -8.08 10.77 -6.73
C VAL A 72 -7.04 10.40 -5.68
N LEU A 73 -7.48 10.12 -4.47
CA LEU A 73 -6.61 9.72 -3.37
C LEU A 73 -7.22 8.53 -2.66
N PRO A 74 -6.41 7.64 -2.15
CA PRO A 74 -4.96 7.57 -2.29
C PRO A 74 -4.53 7.04 -3.65
N ALA A 75 -3.37 7.44 -4.11
CA ALA A 75 -2.76 6.86 -5.30
C ALA A 75 -2.06 5.58 -4.89
N ILE A 76 -2.35 4.49 -5.59
CA ILE A 76 -1.73 3.21 -5.28
C ILE A 76 -0.69 2.90 -6.35
N ILE A 77 0.55 2.75 -5.92
CA ILE A 77 1.66 2.51 -6.82
C ILE A 77 2.22 1.13 -6.53
N LEU A 78 2.26 0.29 -7.56
CA LEU A 78 2.75 -1.08 -7.39
C LEU A 78 4.26 -1.11 -7.44
N ILE A 79 4.86 -1.88 -6.54
CA ILE A 79 6.31 -2.09 -6.56
C ILE A 79 6.59 -3.55 -6.82
N PRO A 80 7.57 -3.83 -7.69
CA PRO A 80 7.91 -5.21 -8.00
C PRO A 80 8.43 -5.95 -6.78
N THR A 81 8.14 -7.23 -6.71
CA THR A 81 8.65 -8.06 -5.64
C THR A 81 9.75 -8.97 -6.16
N HIS A 82 10.52 -9.49 -5.21
CA HIS A 82 11.60 -10.40 -5.54
C HIS A 82 11.14 -11.61 -6.33
N LYS A 83 9.93 -12.07 -6.06
CA LYS A 83 9.42 -13.26 -6.71
C LYS A 83 9.21 -13.09 -8.20
N GLY A 84 9.02 -11.87 -8.63
CA GLY A 84 8.78 -11.62 -10.04
C GLY A 84 10.03 -11.54 -10.88
N ILE A 85 11.19 -11.67 -10.30
CA ILE A 85 12.45 -11.42 -10.99
C ILE A 85 13.15 -12.69 -11.45
N MET A 86 12.63 -13.80 -11.24
CA MET A 86 13.30 -15.07 -11.55
C MET A 86 13.60 -15.26 -13.04
#